data_f46ba23b9440ee9e21409732a966c67a
#
_entry.id   f46ba23b9440ee9e21409732a966c67a
#
_cell.length_a   1.000
_cell.length_b   1.000
_cell.length_c   1.000
_cell.angle_alpha   90.00
_cell.angle_beta   90.00
_cell.angle_gamma   90.00
#
_symmetry.space_group_name_H-M   'P 1'
#
loop_
_entity.id
_entity.type
_entity.pdbx_description
1 polymer ?
#
loop_
_entity_poly.entity_id
_entity_poly.type
_entity_poly.pdbx_seq_one_letter_code
_entity_poly.pdbx_strand_id
1 'polypeptide(L)'
;MQRVPAIVIPALAAILASPAAATAQHQQQIQIDEWQVPWEQSRPRDPFVGPDGKVWFVGQRSHYAAYLDPETGDFEKFDLDDGTGPHNLVVDGEGTVWYTGNRTRHIGRLDPETGKIEKFLMPDDRARDPHTMVFDQEGNIWFTVQGGNFIGKFIRGTAEVRLVEAPRVEGSRRGNGSRPYGIKMDSHDRPWIALFNTNKIATVNPETMELRSYELPEGSRPRRLVIDSHDMVWYVDYARGYLGRLDPATGDVREWANPSGEGARPYGMAIDSDDRIWFVETGVQPNRFVGFDPATERYFSNTAIASGGGAVRHMFFHEPTNTIWFGSDTNTIGRAKLPPRRRGIS
;
A
#
# COMPACT_ATOMS: atom_id res chain seq x y z
N MET A 1 53.82 -47.76 56.98
CA MET A 1 52.47 -47.97 56.39
C MET A 1 51.87 -46.59 56.14
N GLN A 2 51.99 -46.06 54.91
CA GLN A 2 51.45 -44.79 54.49
C GLN A 2 50.14 -45.08 53.73
N ARG A 3 49.05 -44.50 54.18
CA ARG A 3 47.73 -44.62 53.51
C ARG A 3 47.67 -43.51 52.44
N VAL A 4 47.41 -43.87 51.20
CA VAL A 4 47.12 -42.99 50.08
C VAL A 4 45.63 -42.69 50.06
N PRO A 5 45.17 -41.41 49.97
CA PRO A 5 43.74 -41.09 49.87
C PRO A 5 43.23 -41.27 48.44
N ALA A 6 42.01 -41.84 48.32
CA ALA A 6 41.32 -42.01 47.05
C ALA A 6 40.74 -40.68 46.56
N ILE A 7 41.04 -40.32 45.31
CA ILE A 7 40.48 -39.16 44.62
C ILE A 7 39.14 -39.59 43.99
N VAL A 8 38.03 -39.04 44.41
CA VAL A 8 36.72 -39.16 43.79
C VAL A 8 36.56 -38.09 42.73
N ILE A 9 36.46 -38.49 41.45
CA ILE A 9 36.18 -37.60 40.34
C ILE A 9 34.66 -37.52 40.15
N PRO A 10 34.02 -36.33 40.21
CA PRO A 10 32.60 -36.23 39.92
C PRO A 10 32.36 -36.36 38.41
N ALA A 11 31.42 -37.22 38.01
CA ALA A 11 30.97 -37.34 36.62
C ALA A 11 30.13 -36.12 36.25
N LEU A 12 30.61 -35.34 35.29
CA LEU A 12 29.91 -34.20 34.72
C LEU A 12 28.85 -34.76 33.71
N ALA A 13 27.59 -34.72 34.08
CA ALA A 13 26.50 -35.05 33.17
C ALA A 13 26.32 -33.94 32.14
N ALA A 14 26.75 -34.16 30.89
CA ALA A 14 26.47 -33.28 29.77
C ALA A 14 25.02 -33.40 29.38
N ILE A 15 24.21 -32.37 29.67
CA ILE A 15 22.85 -32.24 29.13
C ILE A 15 23.00 -31.86 27.65
N LEU A 16 22.82 -32.85 26.77
CA LEU A 16 22.63 -32.62 25.33
C LEU A 16 21.30 -31.96 25.12
N ALA A 17 21.29 -30.62 24.99
CA ALA A 17 20.16 -29.89 24.47
C ALA A 17 19.98 -30.30 22.99
N SER A 18 18.97 -31.09 22.69
CA SER A 18 18.54 -31.36 21.32
C SER A 18 18.11 -30.04 20.68
N PRO A 19 18.61 -29.68 19.48
CA PRO A 19 18.07 -28.55 18.76
C PRO A 19 16.61 -28.86 18.46
N ALA A 20 15.70 -28.02 18.98
CA ALA A 20 14.30 -28.05 18.58
C ALA A 20 14.28 -27.86 17.04
N ALA A 21 13.86 -28.90 16.33
CA ALA A 21 13.64 -28.84 14.90
C ALA A 21 12.60 -27.73 14.67
N ALA A 22 13.04 -26.60 14.14
CA ALA A 22 12.13 -25.59 13.63
C ALA A 22 11.32 -26.26 12.53
N THR A 23 10.09 -26.66 12.85
CA THR A 23 9.12 -27.14 11.86
C THR A 23 8.97 -26.00 10.86
N ALA A 24 9.48 -26.19 9.64
CA ALA A 24 9.22 -25.31 8.54
C ALA A 24 7.69 -25.18 8.41
N GLN A 25 7.16 -24.07 8.89
CA GLN A 25 5.73 -23.81 8.80
C GLN A 25 5.42 -23.70 7.31
N HIS A 26 4.59 -24.60 6.80
CA HIS A 26 4.12 -24.58 5.42
C HIS A 26 3.36 -23.27 5.22
N GLN A 27 4.02 -22.29 4.59
CA GLN A 27 3.36 -21.03 4.23
C GLN A 27 2.28 -21.33 3.20
N GLN A 28 1.07 -20.91 3.48
CA GLN A 28 -0.07 -21.10 2.59
C GLN A 28 0.18 -20.38 1.27
N GLN A 29 0.03 -21.11 0.16
CA GLN A 29 -0.02 -20.50 -1.17
C GLN A 29 -1.46 -20.06 -1.43
N ILE A 30 -1.62 -18.87 -2.01
CA ILE A 30 -2.92 -18.35 -2.47
C ILE A 30 -3.02 -18.40 -3.99
N GLN A 31 -4.23 -18.48 -4.50
CA GLN A 31 -4.46 -18.42 -5.94
C GLN A 31 -4.33 -16.96 -6.40
N ILE A 32 -3.52 -16.74 -7.44
CA ILE A 32 -3.38 -15.45 -8.14
C ILE A 32 -3.73 -15.68 -9.60
N ASP A 33 -4.74 -14.97 -10.09
CA ASP A 33 -5.12 -14.90 -11.50
C ASP A 33 -4.53 -13.60 -12.08
N GLU A 34 -4.04 -13.62 -13.32
CA GLU A 34 -3.48 -12.45 -13.99
C GLU A 34 -4.06 -12.31 -15.40
N TRP A 35 -4.45 -11.10 -15.80
CA TRP A 35 -4.91 -10.74 -17.15
C TRP A 35 -3.91 -9.81 -17.80
N GLN A 36 -3.46 -10.17 -19.00
CA GLN A 36 -2.59 -9.31 -19.79
C GLN A 36 -3.37 -8.11 -20.30
N VAL A 37 -2.90 -6.90 -19.97
CA VAL A 37 -3.49 -5.66 -20.51
C VAL A 37 -3.19 -5.60 -22.02
N PRO A 38 -4.22 -5.40 -22.89
CA PRO A 38 -4.06 -5.51 -24.33
C PRO A 38 -3.25 -4.37 -24.97
N TRP A 39 -3.02 -3.28 -24.24
CA TRP A 39 -2.22 -2.14 -24.70
C TRP A 39 -0.80 -2.24 -24.17
N GLU A 40 0.17 -2.20 -25.07
CA GLU A 40 1.59 -2.34 -24.71
C GLU A 40 2.12 -1.15 -23.90
N GLN A 41 3.12 -1.39 -23.06
CA GLN A 41 3.89 -0.40 -22.32
C GLN A 41 3.03 0.55 -21.45
N SER A 42 1.81 0.17 -21.13
CA SER A 42 0.85 1.05 -20.45
C SER A 42 1.17 1.31 -18.99
N ARG A 43 1.89 0.40 -18.31
CA ARG A 43 2.14 0.45 -16.88
C ARG A 43 0.84 0.58 -16.11
N PRO A 44 0.01 -0.48 -16.08
CA PRO A 44 -1.26 -0.46 -15.38
C PRO A 44 -1.04 -0.23 -13.88
N ARG A 45 -1.80 0.72 -13.30
CA ARG A 45 -1.59 1.16 -11.92
C ARG A 45 -2.88 1.24 -11.14
N ASP A 46 -2.69 1.03 -9.85
CA ASP A 46 -3.56 1.41 -8.77
C ASP A 46 -5.03 1.03 -9.03
N PRO A 47 -5.36 -0.29 -9.14
CA PRO A 47 -6.70 -0.75 -9.44
C PRO A 47 -7.69 -0.41 -8.32
N PHE A 48 -8.95 -0.22 -8.72
CA PHE A 48 -10.09 0.00 -7.85
C PHE A 48 -11.31 -0.73 -8.42
N VAL A 49 -12.08 -1.43 -7.58
CA VAL A 49 -13.29 -2.10 -8.04
C VAL A 49 -14.48 -1.15 -7.92
N GLY A 50 -15.14 -0.88 -9.02
CA GLY A 50 -16.35 -0.05 -9.08
C GLY A 50 -17.58 -0.75 -8.52
N PRO A 51 -18.71 -0.02 -8.34
CA PRO A 51 -19.96 -0.58 -7.83
C PRO A 51 -20.59 -1.63 -8.76
N ASP A 52 -20.22 -1.62 -10.03
CA ASP A 52 -20.62 -2.59 -11.06
C ASP A 52 -19.71 -3.84 -11.11
N GLY A 53 -18.73 -3.95 -10.21
CA GLY A 53 -17.76 -5.05 -10.15
C GLY A 53 -16.62 -4.95 -11.15
N LYS A 54 -16.59 -3.96 -12.03
CA LYS A 54 -15.47 -3.73 -12.95
C LYS A 54 -14.24 -3.23 -12.23
N VAL A 55 -13.08 -3.67 -12.70
CA VAL A 55 -11.78 -3.36 -12.08
C VAL A 55 -11.13 -2.23 -12.83
N TRP A 56 -11.31 -1.02 -12.35
CA TRP A 56 -10.76 0.19 -12.93
C TRP A 56 -9.27 0.34 -12.61
N PHE A 57 -8.50 0.87 -13.56
CA PHE A 57 -7.07 1.16 -13.41
C PHE A 57 -6.63 2.26 -14.36
N VAL A 58 -5.43 2.82 -14.16
CA VAL A 58 -4.85 3.80 -15.07
C VAL A 58 -3.66 3.24 -15.84
N GLY A 59 -3.55 3.59 -17.11
CA GLY A 59 -2.37 3.38 -17.93
C GLY A 59 -1.43 4.57 -17.83
N GLN A 60 -0.52 4.57 -16.84
CA GLN A 60 0.29 5.73 -16.51
C GLN A 60 1.18 6.23 -17.66
N ARG A 61 1.72 5.33 -18.47
CA ARG A 61 2.60 5.69 -19.58
C ARG A 61 1.85 6.06 -20.85
N SER A 62 0.63 5.55 -20.99
CA SER A 62 -0.18 5.63 -22.22
C SER A 62 -1.42 6.52 -22.04
N HIS A 63 -1.50 7.29 -20.95
CA HIS A 63 -2.46 8.34 -20.70
C HIS A 63 -3.94 7.94 -20.84
N TYR A 64 -4.37 6.88 -20.17
CA TYR A 64 -5.76 6.44 -20.18
C TYR A 64 -6.24 5.99 -18.80
N ALA A 65 -7.56 6.02 -18.58
CA ALA A 65 -8.26 5.20 -17.61
C ALA A 65 -8.89 4.01 -18.34
N ALA A 66 -8.98 2.86 -17.67
CA ALA A 66 -9.56 1.67 -18.26
C ALA A 66 -10.19 0.79 -17.18
N TYR A 67 -11.03 -0.15 -17.58
CA TYR A 67 -11.44 -1.24 -16.71
C TYR A 67 -11.21 -2.61 -17.35
N LEU A 68 -11.11 -3.60 -16.49
CA LEU A 68 -11.23 -5.03 -16.78
C LEU A 68 -12.58 -5.49 -16.25
N ASP A 69 -13.38 -6.15 -17.07
CA ASP A 69 -14.50 -6.96 -16.61
C ASP A 69 -13.97 -8.33 -16.18
N PRO A 70 -13.97 -8.68 -14.88
CA PRO A 70 -13.38 -9.94 -14.42
C PRO A 70 -14.23 -11.17 -14.73
N GLU A 71 -15.48 -11.02 -15.20
CA GLU A 71 -16.36 -12.11 -15.57
C GLU A 71 -16.09 -12.56 -17.02
N THR A 72 -15.91 -11.60 -17.92
CA THR A 72 -15.66 -11.89 -19.36
C THR A 72 -14.19 -11.90 -19.72
N GLY A 73 -13.35 -11.15 -18.97
CA GLY A 73 -11.95 -10.90 -19.30
C GLY A 73 -11.75 -9.75 -20.27
N ASP A 74 -12.81 -9.03 -20.64
CA ASP A 74 -12.76 -7.90 -21.57
C ASP A 74 -12.20 -6.65 -20.91
N PHE A 75 -11.58 -5.80 -21.73
CA PHE A 75 -11.06 -4.51 -21.32
C PHE A 75 -11.71 -3.38 -22.12
N GLU A 76 -12.00 -2.27 -21.46
CA GLU A 76 -12.41 -1.03 -22.12
C GLU A 76 -11.54 0.14 -21.67
N LYS A 77 -11.25 1.07 -22.58
CA LYS A 77 -10.29 2.17 -22.39
C LYS A 77 -10.94 3.51 -22.72
N PHE A 78 -10.61 4.50 -21.88
CA PHE A 78 -10.97 5.92 -22.04
C PHE A 78 -9.67 6.72 -22.14
N ASP A 79 -9.38 7.25 -23.32
CA ASP A 79 -8.20 8.04 -23.55
C ASP A 79 -8.29 9.38 -22.82
N LEU A 80 -7.23 9.73 -22.09
CA LEU A 80 -7.05 11.02 -21.45
C LEU A 80 -6.15 11.89 -22.34
N ASP A 81 -6.11 13.19 -22.08
CA ASP A 81 -5.23 14.09 -22.83
C ASP A 81 -3.78 13.64 -22.75
N ASP A 82 -3.07 13.83 -23.86
CA ASP A 82 -1.63 13.58 -23.95
C ASP A 82 -0.86 14.31 -22.84
N GLY A 83 0.09 13.61 -22.26
CA GLY A 83 0.89 14.15 -21.17
C GLY A 83 0.26 14.06 -19.78
N THR A 84 -1.00 13.65 -19.63
CA THR A 84 -1.66 13.52 -18.29
C THR A 84 -0.87 12.63 -17.33
N GLY A 85 -0.37 11.48 -17.78
CA GLY A 85 0.37 10.53 -16.95
C GLY A 85 -0.38 10.17 -15.69
N PRO A 86 -1.64 9.64 -15.78
CA PRO A 86 -2.47 9.38 -14.61
C PRO A 86 -1.77 8.41 -13.66
N HIS A 87 -1.86 8.66 -12.34
CA HIS A 87 -1.12 7.84 -11.38
C HIS A 87 -2.01 6.91 -10.57
N ASN A 88 -3.15 7.40 -10.11
CA ASN A 88 -4.09 6.68 -9.26
C ASN A 88 -5.51 7.05 -9.65
N LEU A 89 -6.46 6.18 -9.36
CA LEU A 89 -7.88 6.46 -9.48
C LEU A 89 -8.67 5.86 -8.32
N VAL A 90 -9.87 6.40 -8.10
CA VAL A 90 -10.93 5.85 -7.25
C VAL A 90 -12.25 5.98 -7.98
N VAL A 91 -13.21 5.11 -7.67
CA VAL A 91 -14.55 5.12 -8.26
C VAL A 91 -15.56 5.34 -7.15
N ASP A 92 -16.48 6.30 -7.32
CA ASP A 92 -17.51 6.55 -6.33
C ASP A 92 -18.71 5.60 -6.46
N GLY A 93 -19.67 5.71 -5.53
CA GLY A 93 -20.84 4.85 -5.50
C GLY A 93 -21.79 5.02 -6.70
N GLU A 94 -21.62 6.07 -7.49
CA GLU A 94 -22.38 6.36 -8.72
C GLU A 94 -21.66 5.86 -9.98
N GLY A 95 -20.45 5.29 -9.82
CA GLY A 95 -19.63 4.79 -10.92
C GLY A 95 -18.75 5.86 -11.57
N THR A 96 -18.74 7.10 -11.07
CA THR A 96 -17.86 8.16 -11.57
C THR A 96 -16.41 7.85 -11.22
N VAL A 97 -15.51 7.96 -12.19
CA VAL A 97 -14.08 7.71 -12.03
C VAL A 97 -13.34 9.02 -11.75
N TRP A 98 -12.68 9.07 -10.61
CA TRP A 98 -11.81 10.17 -10.22
C TRP A 98 -10.35 9.74 -10.34
N TYR A 99 -9.50 10.57 -10.96
CA TYR A 99 -8.10 10.23 -11.18
C TYR A 99 -7.15 11.39 -10.92
N THR A 100 -5.90 11.10 -10.59
CA THR A 100 -4.84 12.10 -10.50
C THR A 100 -4.15 12.28 -11.83
N GLY A 101 -4.25 13.48 -12.43
CA GLY A 101 -3.45 13.92 -13.58
C GLY A 101 -2.05 14.33 -13.11
N ASN A 102 -1.20 13.32 -12.88
CA ASN A 102 0.06 13.44 -12.18
C ASN A 102 1.00 14.48 -12.82
N ARG A 103 1.15 14.47 -14.15
CA ARG A 103 2.04 15.39 -14.86
C ARG A 103 1.40 16.74 -15.17
N THR A 104 0.07 16.79 -15.19
CA THR A 104 -0.74 17.96 -15.58
C THR A 104 -1.38 18.67 -14.40
N ARG A 105 -1.06 18.25 -13.17
CA ARG A 105 -1.42 18.92 -11.90
C ARG A 105 -2.92 19.14 -11.72
N HIS A 106 -3.72 18.09 -11.87
CA HIS A 106 -5.17 18.18 -11.66
C HIS A 106 -5.74 16.92 -11.02
N ILE A 107 -6.92 17.05 -10.44
CA ILE A 107 -7.86 15.94 -10.21
C ILE A 107 -8.77 15.90 -11.43
N GLY A 108 -8.90 14.72 -12.05
CA GLY A 108 -9.80 14.49 -13.17
C GLY A 108 -11.05 13.75 -12.72
N ARG A 109 -12.18 14.05 -13.34
CA ARG A 109 -13.44 13.34 -13.22
C ARG A 109 -13.82 12.83 -14.59
N LEU A 110 -13.98 11.52 -14.73
CA LEU A 110 -14.45 10.85 -15.92
C LEU A 110 -15.83 10.24 -15.64
N ASP A 111 -16.79 10.59 -16.47
CA ASP A 111 -18.10 9.94 -16.56
C ASP A 111 -17.98 8.80 -17.59
N PRO A 112 -18.05 7.51 -17.18
CA PRO A 112 -17.87 6.39 -18.08
C PRO A 112 -19.01 6.24 -19.11
N GLU A 113 -20.25 6.69 -18.80
CA GLU A 113 -21.39 6.56 -19.70
C GLU A 113 -21.28 7.50 -20.90
N THR A 114 -20.78 8.72 -20.67
CA THR A 114 -20.66 9.74 -21.70
C THR A 114 -19.27 9.94 -22.24
N GLY A 115 -18.25 9.42 -21.56
CA GLY A 115 -16.84 9.68 -21.82
C GLY A 115 -16.41 11.12 -21.48
N LYS A 116 -17.27 11.92 -20.83
CA LYS A 116 -16.97 13.31 -20.49
C LYS A 116 -15.90 13.38 -19.39
N ILE A 117 -14.90 14.25 -19.62
CA ILE A 117 -13.82 14.51 -18.66
C ILE A 117 -13.90 15.95 -18.19
N GLU A 118 -13.82 16.14 -16.86
CA GLU A 118 -13.65 17.43 -16.21
C GLU A 118 -12.32 17.46 -15.45
N LYS A 119 -11.67 18.62 -15.38
CA LYS A 119 -10.36 18.79 -14.74
C LYS A 119 -10.38 19.91 -13.73
N PHE A 120 -9.91 19.64 -12.52
CA PHE A 120 -9.80 20.56 -11.41
C PHE A 120 -8.33 20.79 -11.14
N LEU A 121 -7.80 21.94 -11.59
CA LEU A 121 -6.39 22.28 -11.46
C LEU A 121 -6.00 22.52 -10.00
N MET A 122 -4.77 22.18 -9.65
CA MET A 122 -4.21 22.52 -8.36
C MET A 122 -4.12 24.07 -8.21
N PRO A 123 -4.51 24.61 -7.05
CA PRO A 123 -4.54 26.07 -6.83
C PRO A 123 -3.15 26.69 -6.64
N ASP A 124 -2.13 25.88 -6.37
CA ASP A 124 -0.73 26.29 -6.19
C ASP A 124 0.14 25.65 -7.26
N ASP A 125 0.92 26.47 -7.98
CA ASP A 125 1.82 26.00 -9.05
C ASP A 125 2.92 25.04 -8.54
N ARG A 126 3.23 25.08 -7.25
CA ARG A 126 4.15 24.16 -6.59
C ARG A 126 3.52 22.77 -6.37
N ALA A 127 2.18 22.67 -6.37
CA ALA A 127 1.46 21.41 -6.15
C ALA A 127 1.53 20.50 -7.37
N ARG A 128 2.74 20.03 -7.68
CA ARG A 128 3.06 19.14 -8.80
C ARG A 128 3.01 17.69 -8.34
N ASP A 129 2.63 16.80 -9.25
CA ASP A 129 2.62 15.35 -9.01
C ASP A 129 1.55 14.92 -7.99
N PRO A 130 0.23 15.27 -8.18
CA PRO A 130 -0.84 14.63 -7.42
C PRO A 130 -0.78 13.12 -7.66
N HIS A 131 -0.85 12.33 -6.55
CA HIS A 131 -0.31 10.98 -6.61
C HIS A 131 -1.33 9.91 -6.18
N THR A 132 -1.57 9.71 -4.91
CA THR A 132 -2.49 8.70 -4.38
C THR A 132 -3.69 9.39 -3.77
N MET A 133 -4.88 8.87 -4.01
CA MET A 133 -6.14 9.43 -3.52
C MET A 133 -6.98 8.39 -2.78
N VAL A 134 -7.85 8.87 -1.88
CA VAL A 134 -8.80 8.09 -1.10
C VAL A 134 -10.02 8.95 -0.78
N PHE A 135 -11.20 8.34 -0.69
CA PHE A 135 -12.40 9.02 -0.21
C PHE A 135 -12.40 9.13 1.32
N ASP A 136 -12.92 10.26 1.83
CA ASP A 136 -13.40 10.35 3.21
C ASP A 136 -14.87 9.88 3.31
N GLN A 137 -15.41 9.82 4.53
CA GLN A 137 -16.80 9.36 4.78
C GLN A 137 -17.86 10.28 4.16
N GLU A 138 -17.54 11.56 3.95
CA GLU A 138 -18.41 12.53 3.25
C GLU A 138 -18.30 12.40 1.71
N GLY A 139 -17.40 11.54 1.23
CA GLY A 139 -17.13 11.34 -0.19
C GLY A 139 -16.22 12.41 -0.81
N ASN A 140 -15.58 13.29 -0.03
CA ASN A 140 -14.52 14.13 -0.55
C ASN A 140 -13.26 13.31 -0.82
N ILE A 141 -12.32 13.88 -1.55
CA ILE A 141 -11.11 13.15 -1.96
C ILE A 141 -9.89 13.74 -1.25
N TRP A 142 -9.27 12.94 -0.41
CA TRP A 142 -7.93 13.24 0.11
C TRP A 142 -6.88 12.67 -0.83
N PHE A 143 -5.79 13.41 -1.02
CA PHE A 143 -4.74 12.99 -1.93
C PHE A 143 -3.36 13.49 -1.51
N THR A 144 -2.33 12.79 -1.95
CA THR A 144 -0.94 13.22 -1.77
C THR A 144 -0.44 13.94 -3.02
N VAL A 145 0.44 14.93 -2.83
CA VAL A 145 1.11 15.68 -3.90
C VAL A 145 2.60 15.48 -3.74
N GLN A 146 3.11 14.39 -4.33
CA GLN A 146 4.45 13.89 -4.04
C GLN A 146 5.55 14.88 -4.45
N GLY A 147 5.50 15.39 -5.66
CA GLY A 147 6.51 16.30 -6.19
C GLY A 147 6.41 17.70 -5.61
N GLY A 148 5.21 18.13 -5.25
CA GLY A 148 4.94 19.44 -4.63
C GLY A 148 5.13 19.47 -3.13
N ASN A 149 5.20 18.31 -2.48
CA ASN A 149 5.29 18.17 -1.02
C ASN A 149 4.06 18.65 -0.25
N PHE A 150 2.84 18.36 -0.77
CA PHE A 150 1.58 18.70 -0.11
C PHE A 150 0.73 17.44 0.15
N ILE A 151 -0.20 17.59 1.10
CA ILE A 151 -1.38 16.76 1.26
C ILE A 151 -2.57 17.64 0.88
N GLY A 152 -3.51 17.12 0.08
CA GLY A 152 -4.67 17.88 -0.39
C GLY A 152 -5.99 17.23 0.01
N LYS A 153 -7.03 18.06 0.18
CA LYS A 153 -8.44 17.67 0.24
C LYS A 153 -9.19 18.36 -0.90
N PHE A 154 -9.82 17.59 -1.76
CA PHE A 154 -10.74 18.07 -2.78
C PHE A 154 -12.17 17.90 -2.28
N ILE A 155 -12.89 19.01 -2.10
CA ILE A 155 -14.28 19.04 -1.65
C ILE A 155 -15.18 18.93 -2.86
N ARG A 156 -15.75 17.75 -3.10
CA ARG A 156 -16.51 17.47 -4.33
C ARG A 156 -17.72 18.39 -4.55
N GLY A 157 -18.41 18.79 -3.47
CA GLY A 157 -19.59 19.64 -3.55
C GLY A 157 -19.32 21.07 -4.04
N THR A 158 -18.13 21.60 -3.81
CA THR A 158 -17.73 22.98 -4.16
C THR A 158 -16.61 23.06 -5.17
N ALA A 159 -15.98 21.93 -5.49
CA ALA A 159 -14.75 21.83 -6.28
C ALA A 159 -13.54 22.60 -5.66
N GLU A 160 -13.61 22.89 -4.37
CA GLU A 160 -12.51 23.55 -3.64
C GLU A 160 -11.37 22.56 -3.37
N VAL A 161 -10.13 22.99 -3.57
CA VAL A 161 -8.92 22.24 -3.20
C VAL A 161 -8.23 22.95 -2.04
N ARG A 162 -8.09 22.25 -0.90
CA ARG A 162 -7.28 22.70 0.25
C ARG A 162 -5.96 21.95 0.28
N LEU A 163 -4.88 22.64 0.56
CA LEU A 163 -3.53 22.06 0.61
C LEU A 163 -2.87 22.39 1.95
N VAL A 164 -2.16 21.39 2.52
CA VAL A 164 -1.24 21.56 3.62
C VAL A 164 0.15 21.09 3.21
N GLU A 165 1.18 21.90 3.46
CA GLU A 165 2.56 21.56 3.10
C GLU A 165 3.12 20.56 4.11
N ALA A 166 3.68 19.45 3.62
CA ALA A 166 4.36 18.46 4.45
C ALA A 166 5.72 19.02 4.92
N PRO A 167 6.25 18.55 6.06
CA PRO A 167 7.54 19.00 6.58
C PRO A 167 8.64 18.90 5.52
N ARG A 168 9.56 19.85 5.50
CA ARG A 168 10.75 19.81 4.63
C ARG A 168 11.88 19.05 5.33
N VAL A 169 12.73 18.42 4.53
CA VAL A 169 13.89 17.66 4.99
C VAL A 169 15.14 18.37 4.55
N GLU A 170 15.88 18.93 5.48
CA GLU A 170 17.17 19.57 5.18
C GLU A 170 18.23 18.51 4.86
N GLY A 171 19.11 18.82 3.90
CA GLY A 171 20.27 17.99 3.58
C GLY A 171 19.97 16.66 2.88
N SER A 172 18.73 16.39 2.51
CA SER A 172 18.38 15.13 1.79
C SER A 172 18.96 15.15 0.37
N ARG A 173 19.73 14.10 0.03
CA ARG A 173 20.23 13.87 -1.35
C ARG A 173 19.12 13.66 -2.38
N ARG A 174 17.86 13.47 -1.93
CA ARG A 174 16.68 13.19 -2.77
C ARG A 174 15.75 14.40 -2.94
N GLY A 175 16.25 15.61 -2.58
CA GLY A 175 15.49 16.83 -2.56
C GLY A 175 14.87 17.11 -1.17
N ASN A 176 14.46 18.36 -0.93
CA ASN A 176 14.05 18.86 0.38
C ASN A 176 12.60 18.51 0.77
N GLY A 177 11.84 17.83 -0.08
CA GLY A 177 10.46 17.42 0.22
C GLY A 177 10.38 16.08 0.95
N SER A 178 9.42 15.93 1.87
CA SER A 178 9.10 14.66 2.54
C SER A 178 8.51 13.61 1.58
N ARG A 179 8.03 14.03 0.41
CA ARG A 179 7.40 13.19 -0.62
C ARG A 179 6.20 12.40 -0.07
N PRO A 180 5.08 13.05 0.27
CA PRO A 180 3.84 12.37 0.66
C PRO A 180 3.44 11.34 -0.37
N TYR A 181 3.21 10.07 0.05
CA TYR A 181 3.07 8.94 -0.88
C TYR A 181 1.78 8.16 -0.66
N GLY A 182 1.81 7.08 0.12
CA GLY A 182 0.62 6.31 0.49
C GLY A 182 -0.27 7.12 1.42
N ILE A 183 -1.59 7.01 1.23
CA ILE A 183 -2.60 7.66 2.08
C ILE A 183 -3.74 6.68 2.35
N LYS A 184 -4.26 6.69 3.58
CA LYS A 184 -5.45 5.95 4.04
C LYS A 184 -6.18 6.76 5.10
N MET A 185 -7.50 6.54 5.21
CA MET A 185 -8.33 7.13 6.26
C MET A 185 -8.42 6.17 7.45
N ASP A 186 -8.48 6.73 8.67
CA ASP A 186 -8.84 5.97 9.87
C ASP A 186 -10.35 6.03 10.15
N SER A 187 -10.81 5.37 11.24
CA SER A 187 -12.22 5.34 11.62
C SER A 187 -12.79 6.70 12.03
N HIS A 188 -11.91 7.66 12.36
CA HIS A 188 -12.23 9.05 12.72
C HIS A 188 -12.13 10.02 11.54
N ASP A 189 -12.07 9.49 10.33
CA ASP A 189 -11.98 10.26 9.09
C ASP A 189 -10.72 11.15 8.99
N ARG A 190 -9.61 10.73 9.63
CA ARG A 190 -8.32 11.39 9.53
C ARG A 190 -7.44 10.70 8.49
N PRO A 191 -6.86 11.44 7.55
CA PRO A 191 -5.90 10.87 6.60
C PRO A 191 -4.56 10.58 7.27
N TRP A 192 -4.02 9.40 7.02
CA TRP A 192 -2.67 8.99 7.40
C TRP A 192 -1.79 8.86 6.18
N ILE A 193 -0.59 9.43 6.22
CA ILE A 193 0.27 9.63 5.06
C ILE A 193 1.68 9.11 5.32
N ALA A 194 2.18 8.24 4.45
CA ALA A 194 3.58 7.84 4.43
C ALA A 194 4.45 8.95 3.81
N LEU A 195 5.41 9.47 4.54
CA LEU A 195 6.35 10.48 4.07
C LEU A 195 7.63 9.79 3.54
N PHE A 196 7.58 9.33 2.30
CA PHE A 196 8.53 8.38 1.69
C PHE A 196 10.00 8.83 1.66
N ASN A 197 10.28 10.12 1.76
CA ASN A 197 11.67 10.64 1.79
C ASN A 197 12.19 10.87 3.21
N THR A 198 11.46 10.41 4.21
CA THR A 198 11.76 10.53 5.64
C THR A 198 11.55 9.21 6.35
N ASN A 199 11.88 9.16 7.64
CA ASN A 199 11.45 8.12 8.57
C ASN A 199 10.17 8.54 9.32
N LYS A 200 9.17 9.12 8.63
CA LYS A 200 7.96 9.63 9.30
C LYS A 200 6.67 9.19 8.61
N ILE A 201 5.64 9.06 9.42
CA ILE A 201 4.24 9.00 9.01
C ILE A 201 3.56 10.25 9.55
N ALA A 202 2.65 10.84 8.77
CA ALA A 202 1.89 12.01 9.18
C ALA A 202 0.39 11.73 9.18
N THR A 203 -0.35 12.52 9.95
CA THR A 203 -1.80 12.64 9.87
C THR A 203 -2.18 14.11 9.78
N VAL A 204 -3.36 14.40 9.23
CA VAL A 204 -3.90 15.76 9.13
C VAL A 204 -5.26 15.80 9.81
N ASN A 205 -5.48 16.82 10.62
CA ASN A 205 -6.80 17.10 11.16
C ASN A 205 -7.72 17.56 10.00
N PRO A 206 -8.85 16.89 9.73
CA PRO A 206 -9.68 17.17 8.55
C PRO A 206 -10.39 18.53 8.59
N GLU A 207 -10.56 19.13 9.79
CA GLU A 207 -11.23 20.41 9.99
C GLU A 207 -10.24 21.59 9.93
N THR A 208 -9.12 21.49 10.68
CA THR A 208 -8.15 22.59 10.81
C THR A 208 -7.05 22.55 9.76
N MET A 209 -6.89 21.44 9.05
CA MET A 209 -5.76 21.16 8.14
C MET A 209 -4.39 21.14 8.86
N GLU A 210 -4.35 21.02 10.18
CA GLU A 210 -3.11 20.90 10.94
C GLU A 210 -2.48 19.52 10.77
N LEU A 211 -1.19 19.49 10.46
CA LEU A 211 -0.42 18.27 10.27
C LEU A 211 0.35 17.88 11.54
N ARG A 212 0.24 16.63 11.93
CA ARG A 212 1.06 15.98 12.97
C ARG A 212 1.89 14.87 12.34
N SER A 213 3.15 14.71 12.76
CA SER A 213 4.01 13.62 12.29
C SER A 213 4.53 12.76 13.45
N TYR A 214 4.77 11.48 13.15
CA TYR A 214 5.30 10.46 14.05
C TYR A 214 6.61 9.94 13.48
N GLU A 215 7.60 9.78 14.35
CA GLU A 215 8.90 9.26 13.95
C GLU A 215 8.90 7.72 13.96
N LEU A 216 9.49 7.15 12.94
CA LEU A 216 9.78 5.72 12.82
C LEU A 216 11.27 5.49 13.12
N PRO A 217 11.70 4.25 13.34
CA PRO A 217 13.10 3.94 13.51
C PRO A 217 14.02 4.56 12.44
N GLU A 218 15.23 4.90 12.82
CA GLU A 218 16.19 5.52 11.92
C GLU A 218 16.44 4.68 10.66
N GLY A 219 16.58 5.34 9.52
CA GLY A 219 16.74 4.68 8.22
C GLY A 219 15.46 4.16 7.58
N SER A 220 14.34 4.18 8.29
CA SER A 220 13.02 3.82 7.72
C SER A 220 12.64 4.71 6.54
N ARG A 221 11.92 4.10 5.58
CA ARG A 221 11.31 4.80 4.45
C ARG A 221 9.92 4.23 4.20
N PRO A 222 8.90 4.70 4.94
CA PRO A 222 7.54 4.23 4.77
C PRO A 222 7.04 4.57 3.37
N ARG A 223 6.42 3.61 2.68
CA ARG A 223 5.97 3.84 1.30
C ARG A 223 4.46 3.70 1.15
N ARG A 224 3.88 2.63 1.63
CA ARG A 224 2.43 2.42 1.72
C ARG A 224 2.07 2.11 3.16
N LEU A 225 0.83 2.36 3.49
CA LEU A 225 0.27 2.07 4.80
C LEU A 225 -1.19 1.60 4.67
N VAL A 226 -1.66 0.93 5.70
CA VAL A 226 -3.08 0.58 5.91
C VAL A 226 -3.43 0.82 7.37
N ILE A 227 -4.72 0.95 7.67
CA ILE A 227 -5.24 1.15 9.02
C ILE A 227 -6.06 -0.09 9.37
N ASP A 228 -5.83 -0.67 10.55
CA ASP A 228 -6.62 -1.81 11.02
C ASP A 228 -7.89 -1.36 11.76
N SER A 229 -8.74 -2.33 12.16
CA SER A 229 -10.01 -2.07 12.86
C SER A 229 -9.85 -1.41 14.24
N HIS A 230 -8.62 -1.31 14.75
CA HIS A 230 -8.26 -0.66 16.00
C HIS A 230 -7.54 0.68 15.80
N ASP A 231 -7.57 1.22 14.58
CA ASP A 231 -6.86 2.43 14.16
C ASP A 231 -5.33 2.38 14.31
N MET A 232 -4.73 1.18 14.39
CA MET A 232 -3.29 1.04 14.30
C MET A 232 -2.81 1.27 12.87
N VAL A 233 -1.71 1.99 12.71
CA VAL A 233 -1.15 2.32 11.41
C VAL A 233 -0.08 1.30 11.04
N TRP A 234 -0.38 0.44 10.09
CA TRP A 234 0.56 -0.52 9.54
C TRP A 234 1.26 0.06 8.31
N TYR A 235 2.57 -0.11 8.19
CA TYR A 235 3.35 0.42 7.08
C TYR A 235 4.39 -0.58 6.57
N VAL A 236 4.76 -0.43 5.32
CA VAL A 236 5.90 -1.17 4.74
C VAL A 236 7.11 -0.25 4.64
N ASP A 237 8.22 -0.68 5.24
CA ASP A 237 9.51 -0.01 5.15
C ASP A 237 10.28 -0.49 3.92
N TYR A 238 10.21 0.30 2.88
CA TYR A 238 10.84 0.00 1.60
C TYR A 238 12.38 -0.05 1.67
N ALA A 239 13.00 0.66 2.60
CA ALA A 239 14.45 0.75 2.67
C ALA A 239 15.09 -0.40 3.46
N ARG A 240 14.48 -0.77 4.59
CA ARG A 240 15.05 -1.75 5.52
C ARG A 240 14.42 -3.14 5.41
N GLY A 241 13.31 -3.28 4.65
CA GLY A 241 12.64 -4.57 4.46
C GLY A 241 11.85 -5.03 5.70
N TYR A 242 11.10 -4.13 6.33
CA TYR A 242 10.24 -4.41 7.48
C TYR A 242 8.78 -4.15 7.19
N LEU A 243 7.91 -4.89 7.85
CA LEU A 243 6.54 -4.53 8.15
C LEU A 243 6.53 -3.87 9.52
N GLY A 244 5.95 -2.67 9.64
CA GLY A 244 5.88 -1.95 10.91
C GLY A 244 4.44 -1.63 11.30
N ARG A 245 4.20 -1.45 12.61
CA ARG A 245 2.96 -0.97 13.20
C ARG A 245 3.26 0.19 14.13
N LEU A 246 2.60 1.32 13.90
CA LEU A 246 2.61 2.49 14.76
C LEU A 246 1.31 2.54 15.56
N ASP A 247 1.41 2.74 16.86
CA ASP A 247 0.27 3.09 17.73
C ASP A 247 0.09 4.61 17.76
N PRO A 248 -1.00 5.16 17.20
CA PRO A 248 -1.24 6.60 17.19
C PRO A 248 -1.40 7.27 18.57
N ALA A 249 -1.81 6.50 19.56
CA ALA A 249 -2.06 7.03 20.91
C ALA A 249 -0.74 7.25 21.69
N THR A 250 0.21 6.31 21.59
CA THR A 250 1.48 6.34 22.31
C THR A 250 2.66 6.80 21.46
N GLY A 251 2.59 6.60 20.15
CA GLY A 251 3.70 6.77 19.23
C GLY A 251 4.65 5.56 19.18
N ASP A 252 4.31 4.46 19.87
CA ASP A 252 5.14 3.27 19.89
C ASP A 252 5.14 2.57 18.54
N VAL A 253 6.32 2.05 18.15
CA VAL A 253 6.52 1.31 16.91
C VAL A 253 6.97 -0.11 17.20
N ARG A 254 6.34 -1.08 16.50
CA ARG A 254 6.80 -2.47 16.45
C ARG A 254 7.08 -2.84 15.00
N GLU A 255 8.10 -3.67 14.78
CA GLU A 255 8.51 -4.06 13.43
C GLU A 255 8.83 -5.56 13.33
N TRP A 256 8.54 -6.14 12.16
CA TRP A 256 8.82 -7.53 11.81
C TRP A 256 9.64 -7.56 10.51
N ALA A 257 10.79 -8.24 10.54
CA ALA A 257 11.59 -8.41 9.33
C ALA A 257 10.81 -9.19 8.27
N ASN A 258 10.82 -8.69 7.04
CA ASN A 258 10.11 -9.36 5.93
C ASN A 258 10.78 -10.68 5.55
N PRO A 259 10.01 -11.66 4.99
CA PRO A 259 10.54 -12.97 4.63
C PRO A 259 11.77 -12.95 3.71
N SER A 260 11.85 -11.99 2.79
CA SER A 260 13.01 -11.84 1.88
C SER A 260 14.14 -10.93 2.45
N GLY A 261 14.04 -10.53 3.72
CA GLY A 261 15.08 -9.74 4.41
C GLY A 261 15.20 -8.30 3.92
N GLU A 262 16.35 -7.67 4.14
CA GLU A 262 16.61 -6.25 3.81
C GLU A 262 16.40 -5.90 2.33
N GLY A 263 16.63 -6.87 1.43
CA GLY A 263 16.41 -6.72 -0.01
C GLY A 263 14.95 -6.76 -0.46
N ALA A 264 14.00 -7.04 0.43
CA ALA A 264 12.58 -7.27 0.12
C ALA A 264 11.90 -6.11 -0.62
N ARG A 265 12.25 -4.86 -0.29
CA ARG A 265 11.63 -3.65 -0.86
C ARG A 265 10.11 -3.75 -0.93
N PRO A 266 9.42 -3.94 0.21
CA PRO A 266 7.98 -4.10 0.23
C PRO A 266 7.28 -2.85 -0.27
N TYR A 267 6.17 -3.02 -1.07
CA TYR A 267 5.58 -1.87 -1.72
C TYR A 267 4.04 -1.88 -1.71
N GLY A 268 3.37 -2.54 -2.67
CA GLY A 268 1.91 -2.64 -2.67
C GLY A 268 1.44 -3.24 -1.35
N MET A 269 0.38 -2.67 -0.74
CA MET A 269 -0.11 -3.06 0.58
C MET A 269 -1.62 -2.94 0.64
N ALA A 270 -2.27 -3.90 1.29
CA ALA A 270 -3.70 -3.93 1.58
C ALA A 270 -3.95 -4.60 2.93
N ILE A 271 -5.14 -4.41 3.48
CA ILE A 271 -5.66 -5.09 4.67
C ILE A 271 -6.99 -5.72 4.32
N ASP A 272 -7.26 -6.91 4.83
CA ASP A 272 -8.55 -7.58 4.64
C ASP A 272 -9.48 -7.42 5.85
N SER A 273 -10.71 -7.94 5.75
CA SER A 273 -11.73 -7.81 6.80
C SER A 273 -11.41 -8.55 8.11
N ASP A 274 -10.36 -9.38 8.12
CA ASP A 274 -9.85 -10.05 9.33
C ASP A 274 -8.61 -9.36 9.91
N ASP A 275 -8.34 -8.12 9.49
CA ASP A 275 -7.14 -7.35 9.80
C ASP A 275 -5.82 -8.01 9.37
N ARG A 276 -5.85 -9.02 8.47
CA ARG A 276 -4.62 -9.61 7.94
C ARG A 276 -3.96 -8.63 6.97
N ILE A 277 -2.67 -8.44 7.16
CA ILE A 277 -1.88 -7.51 6.35
C ILE A 277 -1.32 -8.23 5.14
N TRP A 278 -1.54 -7.67 3.96
CA TRP A 278 -1.05 -8.18 2.69
C TRP A 278 -0.14 -7.15 2.02
N PHE A 279 1.00 -7.58 1.51
CA PHE A 279 1.91 -6.70 0.78
C PHE A 279 2.73 -7.48 -0.25
N VAL A 280 3.40 -6.75 -1.15
CA VAL A 280 4.26 -7.38 -2.16
C VAL A 280 5.71 -6.97 -1.95
N GLU A 281 6.59 -7.96 -1.81
CA GLU A 281 8.03 -7.77 -1.85
C GLU A 281 8.47 -7.63 -3.30
N THR A 282 8.90 -6.42 -3.68
CA THR A 282 9.26 -6.08 -5.07
C THR A 282 10.77 -6.09 -5.33
N GLY A 283 11.57 -6.29 -4.29
CA GLY A 283 13.03 -6.39 -4.39
C GLY A 283 13.53 -7.76 -4.84
N VAL A 284 12.64 -8.74 -4.91
CA VAL A 284 12.92 -10.12 -5.35
C VAL A 284 12.14 -10.46 -6.61
N GLN A 285 12.66 -11.40 -7.40
CA GLN A 285 12.02 -11.86 -8.63
C GLN A 285 11.88 -13.39 -8.63
N PRO A 286 10.68 -13.94 -8.90
CA PRO A 286 9.41 -13.21 -9.06
C PRO A 286 9.03 -12.45 -7.77
N ASN A 287 8.28 -11.35 -7.90
CA ASN A 287 7.73 -10.64 -6.75
C ASN A 287 6.94 -11.60 -5.85
N ARG A 288 6.97 -11.36 -4.54
CA ARG A 288 6.32 -12.23 -3.55
C ARG A 288 5.12 -11.53 -2.93
N PHE A 289 3.95 -12.14 -3.05
CA PHE A 289 2.71 -11.71 -2.39
C PHE A 289 2.66 -12.35 -1.00
N VAL A 290 2.81 -11.52 0.03
CA VAL A 290 3.03 -11.94 1.42
C VAL A 290 1.82 -11.62 2.27
N GLY A 291 1.40 -12.57 3.12
CA GLY A 291 0.36 -12.40 4.13
C GLY A 291 0.94 -12.49 5.54
N PHE A 292 0.61 -11.50 6.37
CA PHE A 292 0.96 -11.43 7.79
C PHE A 292 -0.30 -11.38 8.65
N ASP A 293 -0.32 -12.14 9.73
CA ASP A 293 -1.43 -12.17 10.69
C ASP A 293 -1.05 -11.42 11.97
N PRO A 294 -1.65 -10.25 12.24
CA PRO A 294 -1.39 -9.47 13.44
C PRO A 294 -1.73 -10.20 14.75
N ALA A 295 -2.74 -11.06 14.74
CA ALA A 295 -3.16 -11.78 15.95
C ALA A 295 -2.13 -12.82 16.42
N THR A 296 -1.39 -13.41 15.48
CA THR A 296 -0.33 -14.39 15.78
C THR A 296 1.07 -13.84 15.59
N GLU A 297 1.20 -12.64 15.03
CA GLU A 297 2.44 -11.97 14.64
C GLU A 297 3.31 -12.83 13.72
N ARG A 298 2.69 -13.53 12.75
CA ARG A 298 3.38 -14.45 11.86
C ARG A 298 3.07 -14.21 10.39
N TYR A 299 4.07 -14.42 9.56
CA TYR A 299 3.91 -14.54 8.12
C TYR A 299 3.31 -15.91 7.81
N PHE A 300 2.10 -15.96 7.30
CA PHE A 300 1.37 -17.21 7.04
C PHE A 300 1.27 -17.54 5.54
N SER A 301 1.49 -16.57 4.67
CA SER A 301 1.44 -16.75 3.21
C SER A 301 2.63 -16.07 2.52
N ASN A 302 3.14 -16.71 1.46
CA ASN A 302 4.23 -16.17 0.64
C ASN A 302 4.16 -16.80 -0.76
N THR A 303 3.44 -16.16 -1.68
CA THR A 303 3.13 -16.66 -3.02
C THR A 303 3.89 -15.91 -4.10
N ALA A 304 4.48 -16.61 -5.04
CA ALA A 304 5.11 -15.99 -6.20
C ALA A 304 4.05 -15.44 -7.17
N ILE A 305 4.28 -14.24 -7.72
CA ILE A 305 3.47 -13.70 -8.80
C ILE A 305 3.98 -14.30 -10.11
N ALA A 306 3.12 -15.02 -10.85
CA ALA A 306 3.52 -15.86 -11.97
C ALA A 306 4.17 -15.08 -13.13
N SER A 307 3.66 -13.88 -13.46
CA SER A 307 4.25 -12.98 -14.46
C SER A 307 5.61 -12.38 -14.04
N GLY A 308 6.04 -12.64 -12.81
CA GLY A 308 7.18 -11.97 -12.19
C GLY A 308 6.81 -10.67 -11.50
N GLY A 309 5.71 -10.00 -11.86
CA GLY A 309 5.22 -8.75 -11.27
C GLY A 309 6.05 -7.51 -11.63
N GLY A 310 7.36 -7.63 -11.86
CA GLY A 310 8.27 -6.50 -12.06
C GLY A 310 8.28 -5.56 -10.85
N ALA A 311 7.19 -4.82 -10.63
CA ALA A 311 6.88 -4.13 -9.38
C ALA A 311 5.36 -3.94 -9.23
N VAL A 312 4.79 -4.48 -8.17
CA VAL A 312 3.41 -4.23 -7.72
C VAL A 312 3.41 -3.04 -6.76
N ARG A 313 2.76 -1.95 -7.13
CA ARG A 313 2.91 -0.65 -6.44
C ARG A 313 1.76 -0.26 -5.55
N HIS A 314 0.58 -0.83 -5.82
CA HIS A 314 -0.64 -0.59 -5.08
C HIS A 314 -1.49 -1.85 -5.10
N MET A 315 -2.31 -2.01 -4.07
CA MET A 315 -3.23 -3.12 -3.91
C MET A 315 -4.56 -2.58 -3.40
N PHE A 316 -5.66 -3.15 -3.89
CA PHE A 316 -7.02 -2.82 -3.49
C PHE A 316 -7.73 -4.07 -2.99
N PHE A 317 -8.18 -4.06 -1.75
CA PHE A 317 -9.01 -5.14 -1.19
C PHE A 317 -10.48 -4.89 -1.55
N HIS A 318 -11.09 -5.86 -2.22
CA HIS A 318 -12.51 -5.88 -2.53
C HIS A 318 -13.23 -6.83 -1.59
N GLU A 319 -13.85 -6.26 -0.57
CA GLU A 319 -14.49 -6.99 0.51
C GLU A 319 -15.58 -7.96 0.05
N PRO A 320 -16.53 -7.59 -0.86
CA PRO A 320 -17.60 -8.49 -1.29
C PRO A 320 -17.13 -9.83 -1.85
N THR A 321 -16.00 -9.84 -2.55
CA THR A 321 -15.44 -11.07 -3.16
C THR A 321 -14.26 -11.65 -2.38
N ASN A 322 -13.84 -11.01 -1.29
CA ASN A 322 -12.66 -11.38 -0.51
C ASN A 322 -11.41 -11.57 -1.37
N THR A 323 -11.15 -10.58 -2.23
CA THR A 323 -10.01 -10.58 -3.17
C THR A 323 -9.18 -9.32 -3.06
N ILE A 324 -7.90 -9.42 -3.40
CA ILE A 324 -7.04 -8.23 -3.57
C ILE A 324 -6.67 -8.10 -5.05
N TRP A 325 -6.87 -6.91 -5.58
CA TRP A 325 -6.52 -6.54 -6.94
C TRP A 325 -5.25 -5.72 -6.98
N PHE A 326 -4.43 -5.91 -8.00
CA PHE A 326 -3.18 -5.17 -8.20
C PHE A 326 -2.82 -5.01 -9.68
N GLY A 327 -2.12 -3.93 -10.01
CA GLY A 327 -1.47 -3.75 -11.31
C GLY A 327 0.04 -4.01 -11.20
N SER A 328 0.65 -4.50 -12.25
CA SER A 328 2.06 -4.86 -12.27
C SER A 328 2.86 -4.22 -13.41
N ASP A 329 4.18 -4.09 -13.23
CA ASP A 329 5.07 -3.58 -14.29
C ASP A 329 5.27 -4.60 -15.44
N THR A 330 4.79 -5.84 -15.30
CA THR A 330 4.70 -6.84 -16.37
C THR A 330 3.48 -6.65 -17.28
N ASN A 331 2.81 -5.51 -17.16
CA ASN A 331 1.64 -5.11 -17.92
C ASN A 331 0.41 -6.00 -17.67
N THR A 332 0.22 -6.45 -16.43
CA THR A 332 -0.93 -7.27 -16.03
C THR A 332 -1.78 -6.60 -14.95
N ILE A 333 -3.07 -6.95 -14.90
CA ILE A 333 -3.94 -6.78 -13.75
C ILE A 333 -4.05 -8.15 -13.08
N GLY A 334 -3.79 -8.19 -11.77
CA GLY A 334 -3.81 -9.42 -10.99
C GLY A 334 -4.90 -9.42 -9.93
N ARG A 335 -5.44 -10.61 -9.63
CA ARG A 335 -6.39 -10.88 -8.55
C ARG A 335 -5.87 -11.98 -7.65
N ALA A 336 -5.65 -11.67 -6.39
CA ALA A 336 -5.34 -12.65 -5.36
C ALA A 336 -6.62 -13.05 -4.62
N LYS A 337 -6.95 -14.36 -4.60
CA LYS A 337 -8.07 -14.92 -3.82
C LYS A 337 -7.59 -15.22 -2.42
N LEU A 338 -8.16 -14.52 -1.45
CA LEU A 338 -7.73 -14.65 -0.07
C LEU A 338 -8.30 -15.89 0.62
N PRO A 339 -7.65 -16.38 1.68
CA PRO A 339 -8.21 -17.44 2.51
C PRO A 339 -9.58 -17.03 3.07
N PRO A 340 -10.47 -18.00 3.35
CA PRO A 340 -11.76 -17.70 3.95
C PRO A 340 -11.65 -16.78 5.16
N ARG A 341 -12.65 -15.93 5.33
CA ARG A 341 -12.77 -15.08 6.53
C ARG A 341 -12.83 -15.95 7.78
N ARG A 342 -12.23 -15.48 8.86
CA ARG A 342 -12.39 -16.10 10.17
C ARG A 342 -13.86 -16.06 10.54
N ARG A 343 -14.43 -17.21 10.92
CA ARG A 343 -15.79 -17.22 11.47
C ARG A 343 -15.72 -16.44 12.78
N GLY A 344 -16.44 -15.35 12.88
CA GLY A 344 -16.58 -14.62 14.14
C GLY A 344 -17.02 -15.61 15.22
N ILE A 345 -16.28 -15.65 16.31
CA ILE A 345 -16.76 -16.27 17.53
C ILE A 345 -17.82 -15.28 18.04
N SER A 346 -19.09 -15.57 17.70
CA SER A 346 -20.26 -14.86 18.21
C SER A 346 -20.43 -15.12 19.72
#